data_d3acdd61a24214f542ca85369dc049be
#
_entry.id   d3acdd61a24214f542ca85369dc049be
#
_cell.length_a   1.000
_cell.length_b   1.000
_cell.length_c   1.000
_cell.angle_alpha   90.00
_cell.angle_beta   90.00
_cell.angle_gamma   90.00
#
_symmetry.space_group_name_H-M   'P 1'
#
loop_
_entity.id
_entity.type
_entity.pdbx_description
1 polymer ?
#
loop_
_entity_poly.entity_id
_entity_poly.type
_entity_poly.pdbx_seq_one_letter_code
_entity_poly.pdbx_strand_id
1 'polypeptide(L)'
;IDPYDVNFLQMSEDPIPTFHSLEQNFTTGYLTVPVVGAGTANTEFEVLTGMSMQYFGTGEYPYKTILKQSDCPSVESIASDLSSIGYGTHVVHNNTATFYSRNNAFSKMGFDTFTSKELMNITEYTPSGSWPTDKVLVNETVKAMDATENQSDFVYTITVGSHGDYPTEKIIENPEITVTGAADEASNNQWEYYVNMIHNTDNFIANLIDAVNRRGEDTIIVMFGDHLPTMGLED
;
A
#
# COMPACT_ATOMS: atom_id res chain seq x y z
N ILE A 1 5.11 7.14 6.33
CA ILE A 1 5.99 7.88 7.26
C ILE A 1 5.71 7.44 8.68
N ASP A 2 6.75 7.32 9.51
CA ASP A 2 6.60 7.15 10.93
C ASP A 2 6.18 8.48 11.56
N PRO A 3 5.00 8.59 12.20
CA PRO A 3 4.58 9.83 12.85
C PRO A 3 5.52 10.29 13.97
N TYR A 4 6.32 9.42 14.58
CA TYR A 4 7.31 9.79 15.58
C TYR A 4 8.52 10.55 15.00
N ASP A 5 8.79 10.43 13.71
CA ASP A 5 9.81 11.23 13.04
C ASP A 5 9.39 12.69 12.86
N VAL A 6 8.12 13.02 13.10
CA VAL A 6 7.59 14.38 13.03
C VAL A 6 7.72 15.07 14.38
N ASN A 7 8.82 15.76 14.59
CA ASN A 7 9.29 16.30 15.86
C ASN A 7 8.32 17.21 16.64
N PHE A 8 7.32 17.81 15.97
CA PHE A 8 6.36 18.69 16.63
C PHE A 8 5.11 17.96 17.12
N LEU A 9 4.86 16.72 16.66
CA LEU A 9 3.70 15.96 17.07
C LEU A 9 3.88 15.30 18.44
N GLN A 10 2.79 15.27 19.20
CA GLN A 10 2.67 14.48 20.43
C GLN A 10 1.46 13.56 20.30
N MET A 11 1.64 12.30 20.59
CA MET A 11 0.61 11.26 20.45
C MET A 11 0.37 10.59 21.81
N SER A 12 -0.88 10.14 22.05
CA SER A 12 -1.24 9.48 23.31
C SER A 12 -0.59 8.12 23.49
N GLU A 13 -0.30 7.44 22.38
CA GLU A 13 0.35 6.12 22.33
C GLU A 13 1.06 5.90 21.00
N ASP A 14 1.79 4.79 20.88
CA ASP A 14 2.48 4.39 19.66
C ASP A 14 1.49 4.11 18.52
N PRO A 15 1.54 4.85 17.40
CA PRO A 15 0.62 4.65 16.29
C PRO A 15 0.93 3.41 15.44
N ILE A 16 2.15 2.89 15.45
CA ILE A 16 2.60 1.77 14.60
C ILE A 16 3.41 0.73 15.39
N PRO A 17 2.85 0.18 16.48
CA PRO A 17 3.59 -0.71 17.38
C PRO A 17 4.04 -2.01 16.72
N THR A 18 3.29 -2.52 15.74
CA THR A 18 3.69 -3.70 14.96
C THR A 18 4.94 -3.39 14.15
N PHE A 19 4.95 -2.29 13.42
CA PHE A 19 6.08 -1.87 12.60
C PHE A 19 7.33 -1.66 13.45
N HIS A 20 7.26 -0.94 14.58
CA HIS A 20 8.38 -0.75 15.49
C HIS A 20 8.89 -2.07 16.08
N SER A 21 8.02 -3.04 16.35
CA SER A 21 8.43 -4.38 16.76
C SER A 21 9.16 -5.13 15.64
N LEU A 22 8.71 -4.97 14.40
CA LEU A 22 9.37 -5.58 13.24
C LEU A 22 10.76 -4.97 12.99
N GLU A 23 10.92 -3.66 13.15
CA GLU A 23 12.21 -2.99 13.02
C GLU A 23 13.27 -3.54 13.96
N GLN A 24 12.88 -3.97 15.15
CA GLN A 24 13.80 -4.52 16.15
C GLN A 24 14.23 -5.96 15.84
N ASN A 25 13.46 -6.70 15.06
CA ASN A 25 13.61 -8.15 14.89
C ASN A 25 13.89 -8.59 13.45
N PHE A 26 13.71 -7.72 12.47
CA PHE A 26 13.85 -8.03 11.04
C PHE A 26 14.74 -7.01 10.33
N THR A 27 15.05 -7.27 9.07
CA THR A 27 15.84 -6.35 8.25
C THR A 27 14.98 -5.15 7.87
N THR A 28 15.48 -3.95 8.15
CA THR A 28 14.82 -2.67 7.82
C THR A 28 15.78 -1.75 7.10
N GLY A 29 15.25 -0.72 6.46
CA GLY A 29 16.03 0.29 5.76
C GLY A 29 15.14 1.36 5.12
N TYR A 30 15.76 2.32 4.46
CA TYR A 30 15.07 3.39 3.75
C TYR A 30 15.06 3.11 2.25
N LEU A 31 13.90 3.29 1.64
CA LEU A 31 13.70 3.22 0.19
C LEU A 31 13.47 4.63 -0.35
N THR A 32 14.29 5.06 -1.31
CA THR A 32 14.02 6.30 -2.04
C THR A 32 12.95 6.02 -3.08
N VAL A 33 11.84 6.74 -2.99
CA VAL A 33 10.70 6.60 -3.91
C VAL A 33 10.64 7.76 -4.90
N PRO A 34 10.12 7.56 -6.13
CA PRO A 34 10.19 8.55 -7.21
C PRO A 34 9.12 9.64 -7.13
N VAL A 35 8.23 9.59 -6.14
CA VAL A 35 7.06 10.47 -6.04
C VAL A 35 6.79 10.92 -4.60
N VAL A 36 6.14 12.08 -4.46
CA VAL A 36 5.72 12.65 -3.18
C VAL A 36 4.22 12.98 -3.26
N GLY A 37 3.50 12.72 -2.18
CA GLY A 37 2.09 13.07 -2.00
C GLY A 37 1.08 12.29 -2.82
N ALA A 38 1.46 11.79 -3.98
CA ALA A 38 0.65 10.93 -4.86
C ALA A 38 1.54 10.24 -5.89
N GLY A 39 1.00 9.27 -6.62
CA GLY A 39 1.71 8.63 -7.71
C GLY A 39 2.19 7.21 -7.41
N THR A 40 1.52 6.51 -6.52
CA THR A 40 1.75 5.09 -6.15
C THR A 40 2.18 4.22 -7.34
N ALA A 41 1.52 4.37 -8.51
CA ALA A 41 1.82 3.59 -9.70
C ALA A 41 3.27 3.75 -10.23
N ASN A 42 3.94 4.87 -9.92
CA ASN A 42 5.33 5.09 -10.32
C ASN A 42 6.29 4.33 -9.40
N THR A 43 6.02 4.30 -8.10
CA THR A 43 6.77 3.46 -7.15
C THR A 43 6.51 1.97 -7.44
N GLU A 44 5.25 1.58 -7.68
CA GLU A 44 4.91 0.21 -8.11
C GLU A 44 5.70 -0.20 -9.36
N PHE A 45 5.78 0.69 -10.35
CA PHE A 45 6.51 0.43 -11.58
C PHE A 45 8.02 0.19 -11.33
N GLU A 46 8.67 1.07 -10.55
CA GLU A 46 10.09 0.89 -10.20
C GLU A 46 10.34 -0.41 -9.43
N VAL A 47 9.51 -0.70 -8.42
CA VAL A 47 9.68 -1.90 -7.59
C VAL A 47 9.45 -3.18 -8.39
N LEU A 48 8.42 -3.21 -9.24
CA LEU A 48 8.05 -4.41 -9.98
C LEU A 48 8.95 -4.68 -11.18
N THR A 49 9.49 -3.64 -11.84
CA THR A 49 10.26 -3.79 -13.07
C THR A 49 11.76 -3.53 -12.90
N GLY A 50 12.18 -2.90 -11.80
CA GLY A 50 13.57 -2.44 -11.64
C GLY A 50 13.96 -1.25 -12.52
N MET A 51 13.02 -0.67 -13.29
CA MET A 51 13.28 0.48 -14.15
C MET A 51 12.99 1.78 -13.42
N SER A 52 13.98 2.69 -13.39
CA SER A 52 13.81 3.97 -12.73
C SER A 52 12.95 4.95 -13.51
N MET A 53 12.08 5.69 -12.80
CA MET A 53 11.27 6.77 -13.34
C MET A 53 12.09 7.93 -13.93
N GLN A 54 13.38 8.03 -13.62
CA GLN A 54 14.28 9.04 -14.24
C GLN A 54 14.40 8.92 -15.77
N TYR A 55 14.04 7.76 -16.34
CA TYR A 55 14.03 7.54 -17.80
C TYR A 55 12.74 8.02 -18.47
N PHE A 56 11.78 8.52 -17.72
CA PHE A 56 10.47 8.98 -18.19
C PHE A 56 10.31 10.49 -18.00
N GLY A 57 9.33 11.07 -18.67
CA GLY A 57 9.04 12.50 -18.54
C GLY A 57 8.48 12.87 -17.17
N THR A 58 8.70 14.09 -16.73
CA THR A 58 8.15 14.60 -15.47
C THR A 58 6.62 14.47 -15.44
N GLY A 59 6.09 13.84 -14.39
CA GLY A 59 4.65 13.59 -14.23
C GLY A 59 4.10 12.48 -15.14
N GLU A 60 4.94 11.73 -15.81
CA GLU A 60 4.54 10.57 -16.60
C GLU A 60 4.17 9.39 -15.70
N TYR A 61 3.18 8.63 -16.15
CA TYR A 61 2.76 7.37 -15.54
C TYR A 61 2.88 6.26 -16.58
N PRO A 62 3.94 5.41 -16.54
CA PRO A 62 4.12 4.31 -17.48
C PRO A 62 2.91 3.39 -17.62
N TYR A 63 2.17 3.19 -16.54
CA TYR A 63 0.90 2.45 -16.55
C TYR A 63 -0.13 3.03 -17.52
N LYS A 64 -0.18 4.37 -17.67
CA LYS A 64 -1.14 5.08 -18.52
C LYS A 64 -0.60 5.37 -19.91
N THR A 65 0.69 5.64 -20.04
CA THR A 65 1.30 6.11 -21.28
C THR A 65 1.86 4.97 -22.13
N ILE A 66 2.33 3.90 -21.50
CA ILE A 66 2.96 2.76 -22.17
C ILE A 66 2.13 1.50 -22.00
N LEU A 67 1.97 1.01 -20.77
CA LEU A 67 1.37 -0.29 -20.51
C LEU A 67 -0.15 -0.35 -20.85
N LYS A 68 -0.82 0.78 -20.93
CA LYS A 68 -2.22 0.84 -21.37
C LYS A 68 -2.38 0.58 -22.87
N GLN A 69 -1.35 0.84 -23.69
CA GLN A 69 -1.45 0.74 -25.14
C GLN A 69 -1.61 -0.72 -25.58
N SER A 70 -2.49 -0.96 -26.56
CA SER A 70 -2.82 -2.32 -27.03
C SER A 70 -1.63 -3.02 -27.71
N ASP A 71 -0.72 -2.25 -28.31
CA ASP A 71 0.46 -2.71 -29.02
C ASP A 71 1.72 -2.78 -28.12
N CYS A 72 1.63 -2.36 -26.86
CA CYS A 72 2.71 -2.53 -25.91
C CYS A 72 2.93 -4.02 -25.63
N PRO A 73 4.14 -4.54 -25.80
CA PRO A 73 4.48 -5.92 -25.44
C PRO A 73 4.43 -6.11 -23.91
N SER A 74 4.53 -7.37 -23.47
CA SER A 74 4.76 -7.68 -22.06
C SER A 74 6.07 -7.04 -21.59
N VAL A 75 6.10 -6.60 -20.34
CA VAL A 75 7.26 -6.00 -19.69
C VAL A 75 7.77 -6.98 -18.65
N GLU A 76 9.09 -7.19 -18.66
CA GLU A 76 9.77 -8.00 -17.64
C GLU A 76 9.56 -7.38 -16.24
N SER A 77 9.23 -8.22 -15.28
CA SER A 77 8.96 -7.82 -13.90
C SER A 77 9.23 -8.97 -12.95
N ILE A 78 9.26 -8.70 -11.64
CA ILE A 78 9.33 -9.75 -10.60
C ILE A 78 8.22 -10.80 -10.82
N ALA A 79 7.02 -10.41 -11.23
CA ALA A 79 5.93 -11.34 -11.47
C ALA A 79 6.22 -12.26 -12.65
N SER A 80 6.67 -11.72 -13.80
CA SER A 80 7.04 -12.53 -14.96
C SER A 80 8.20 -13.49 -14.66
N ASP A 81 9.17 -13.04 -13.88
CA ASP A 81 10.34 -13.84 -13.52
C ASP A 81 9.95 -15.02 -12.61
N LEU A 82 9.16 -14.74 -11.56
CA LEU A 82 8.67 -15.77 -10.65
C LEU A 82 7.70 -16.74 -11.34
N SER A 83 6.82 -16.23 -12.21
CA SER A 83 5.94 -17.07 -13.04
C SER A 83 6.75 -18.02 -13.92
N SER A 84 7.88 -17.57 -14.48
CA SER A 84 8.75 -18.40 -15.34
C SER A 84 9.36 -19.62 -14.62
N ILE A 85 9.43 -19.58 -13.30
CA ILE A 85 9.93 -20.67 -12.45
C ILE A 85 8.82 -21.39 -11.67
N GLY A 86 7.54 -21.14 -12.03
CA GLY A 86 6.38 -21.88 -11.56
C GLY A 86 5.64 -21.30 -10.36
N TYR A 87 5.84 -20.03 -10.04
CA TYR A 87 4.98 -19.33 -9.05
C TYR A 87 3.65 -18.95 -9.66
N GLY A 88 2.56 -19.03 -8.87
CA GLY A 88 1.35 -18.27 -9.12
C GLY A 88 1.59 -16.79 -8.78
N THR A 89 1.05 -15.87 -9.59
CA THR A 89 1.34 -14.44 -9.42
C THR A 89 0.04 -13.62 -9.33
N HIS A 90 -0.15 -12.93 -8.20
CA HIS A 90 -1.42 -12.35 -7.83
C HIS A 90 -1.25 -10.91 -7.35
N VAL A 91 -2.19 -10.03 -7.74
CA VAL A 91 -2.32 -8.69 -7.16
C VAL A 91 -3.63 -8.59 -6.38
N VAL A 92 -3.57 -7.93 -5.23
CA VAL A 92 -4.74 -7.65 -4.38
C VAL A 92 -4.74 -6.17 -4.02
N HIS A 93 -5.84 -5.45 -4.34
CA HIS A 93 -5.95 -4.02 -4.05
C HIS A 93 -7.41 -3.59 -3.83
N ASN A 94 -7.69 -2.94 -2.71
CA ASN A 94 -9.03 -2.47 -2.36
C ASN A 94 -9.44 -1.15 -3.02
N ASN A 95 -8.86 -0.83 -4.17
CA ASN A 95 -9.29 0.25 -5.05
C ASN A 95 -9.71 -0.31 -6.42
N THR A 96 -10.25 0.55 -7.30
CA THR A 96 -10.81 0.15 -8.60
C THR A 96 -9.72 -0.35 -9.57
N ALA A 97 -10.05 -1.37 -10.34
CA ALA A 97 -9.13 -1.98 -11.30
C ALA A 97 -8.61 -1.00 -12.36
N THR A 98 -9.41 0.01 -12.71
CA THR A 98 -9.08 0.97 -13.77
C THR A 98 -8.26 2.16 -13.28
N PHE A 99 -8.16 2.39 -11.97
CA PHE A 99 -7.36 3.46 -11.43
C PHE A 99 -5.88 3.24 -11.79
N TYR A 100 -5.20 4.26 -12.32
CA TYR A 100 -3.89 4.17 -12.98
C TYR A 100 -3.82 3.16 -14.13
N SER A 101 -4.93 2.62 -14.62
CA SER A 101 -4.94 1.55 -15.65
C SER A 101 -4.28 0.23 -15.19
N ARG A 102 -4.35 -0.06 -13.89
CA ARG A 102 -3.72 -1.23 -13.25
C ARG A 102 -4.13 -2.55 -13.89
N ASN A 103 -5.41 -2.68 -14.27
CA ASN A 103 -5.90 -3.87 -14.99
C ASN A 103 -5.12 -4.21 -16.25
N ASN A 104 -4.65 -3.19 -17.00
CA ASN A 104 -3.81 -3.40 -18.16
C ASN A 104 -2.34 -3.60 -17.76
N ALA A 105 -1.84 -2.79 -16.83
CA ALA A 105 -0.45 -2.79 -16.42
C ALA A 105 -0.05 -4.14 -15.79
N PHE A 106 -0.79 -4.65 -14.82
CA PHE A 106 -0.45 -5.91 -14.16
C PHE A 106 -0.51 -7.11 -15.10
N SER A 107 -1.49 -7.16 -16.01
CA SER A 107 -1.55 -8.20 -17.04
C SER A 107 -0.29 -8.20 -17.93
N LYS A 108 0.26 -7.03 -18.27
CA LYS A 108 1.47 -6.91 -19.10
C LYS A 108 2.77 -7.15 -18.33
N MET A 109 2.72 -7.03 -17.02
CA MET A 109 3.82 -7.36 -16.11
C MET A 109 3.86 -8.84 -15.74
N GLY A 110 2.93 -9.68 -16.26
CA GLY A 110 2.95 -11.11 -16.04
C GLY A 110 2.24 -11.58 -14.78
N PHE A 111 1.37 -10.78 -14.18
CA PHE A 111 0.48 -11.25 -13.12
C PHE A 111 -0.67 -12.09 -13.70
N ASP A 112 -0.92 -13.25 -13.08
CA ASP A 112 -2.00 -14.16 -13.46
C ASP A 112 -3.36 -13.62 -13.06
N THR A 113 -3.47 -13.00 -11.88
CA THR A 113 -4.74 -12.45 -11.38
C THR A 113 -4.59 -11.07 -10.77
N PHE A 114 -5.66 -10.29 -10.84
CA PHE A 114 -5.81 -9.03 -10.12
C PHE A 114 -7.17 -8.97 -9.43
N THR A 115 -7.19 -9.12 -8.11
CA THR A 115 -8.36 -8.95 -7.27
C THR A 115 -8.48 -7.49 -6.84
N SER A 116 -9.36 -6.76 -7.50
CA SER A 116 -9.64 -5.34 -7.23
C SER A 116 -10.89 -5.17 -6.37
N LYS A 117 -11.16 -3.93 -5.95
CA LYS A 117 -12.33 -3.54 -5.14
C LYS A 117 -13.64 -4.14 -5.66
N GLU A 118 -13.82 -4.20 -6.98
CA GLU A 118 -15.04 -4.70 -7.61
C GLU A 118 -15.28 -6.19 -7.36
N LEU A 119 -14.25 -6.92 -6.99
CA LEU A 119 -14.30 -8.36 -6.70
C LEU A 119 -14.32 -8.67 -5.20
N MET A 120 -14.26 -7.65 -4.35
CA MET A 120 -14.23 -7.78 -2.90
C MET A 120 -15.59 -7.50 -2.26
N ASN A 121 -15.85 -8.10 -1.11
CA ASN A 121 -16.99 -7.73 -0.28
C ASN A 121 -16.60 -6.60 0.68
N ILE A 122 -16.66 -5.36 0.21
CA ILE A 122 -16.33 -4.17 1.02
C ILE A 122 -17.50 -3.84 1.95
N THR A 123 -17.25 -3.92 3.25
CA THR A 123 -18.26 -3.63 4.29
C THR A 123 -17.91 -2.41 5.15
N GLU A 124 -16.64 -1.99 5.13
CA GLU A 124 -16.15 -0.90 5.97
C GLU A 124 -15.37 0.12 5.14
N TYR A 125 -15.57 1.38 5.47
CA TYR A 125 -14.85 2.51 4.87
C TYR A 125 -14.16 3.33 5.96
N THR A 126 -13.13 4.09 5.57
CA THR A 126 -12.48 5.08 6.45
C THR A 126 -13.49 6.11 6.95
N PRO A 127 -13.25 6.80 8.08
CA PRO A 127 -14.20 7.78 8.62
C PRO A 127 -14.61 8.88 7.65
N SER A 128 -13.74 9.27 6.72
CA SER A 128 -14.09 10.21 5.63
C SER A 128 -15.05 9.61 4.59
N GLY A 129 -15.20 8.29 4.57
CA GLY A 129 -15.95 7.57 3.53
C GLY A 129 -15.23 7.47 2.18
N SER A 130 -14.02 8.01 2.07
CA SER A 130 -13.29 8.07 0.80
C SER A 130 -12.75 6.71 0.36
N TRP A 131 -12.20 5.93 1.31
CA TRP A 131 -11.50 4.67 1.02
C TRP A 131 -12.09 3.49 1.77
N PRO A 132 -12.09 2.28 1.19
CA PRO A 132 -12.30 1.05 1.95
C PRO A 132 -11.20 0.88 3.00
N THR A 133 -11.52 0.31 4.16
CA THR A 133 -10.48 -0.08 5.12
C THR A 133 -9.64 -1.24 4.57
N ASP A 134 -8.38 -1.33 5.00
CA ASP A 134 -7.45 -2.37 4.55
C ASP A 134 -7.73 -3.75 5.20
N LYS A 135 -8.62 -3.81 6.16
CA LYS A 135 -9.02 -5.04 6.86
C LYS A 135 -9.46 -6.16 5.91
N VAL A 136 -10.15 -5.81 4.82
CA VAL A 136 -10.59 -6.78 3.80
C VAL A 136 -9.41 -7.48 3.11
N LEU A 137 -8.27 -6.80 2.98
CA LEU A 137 -7.10 -7.31 2.28
C LEU A 137 -6.47 -8.53 2.96
N VAL A 138 -6.63 -8.72 4.27
CA VAL A 138 -6.10 -9.91 4.96
C VAL A 138 -6.68 -11.17 4.33
N ASN A 139 -8.00 -11.26 4.25
CA ASN A 139 -8.68 -12.42 3.68
C ASN A 139 -8.44 -12.56 2.18
N GLU A 140 -8.42 -11.46 1.43
CA GLU A 140 -8.21 -11.50 -0.01
C GLU A 140 -6.76 -11.89 -0.37
N THR A 141 -5.77 -11.48 0.43
CA THR A 141 -4.37 -11.92 0.29
C THR A 141 -4.24 -13.42 0.57
N VAL A 142 -4.85 -13.91 1.64
CA VAL A 142 -4.85 -15.36 1.94
C VAL A 142 -5.53 -16.16 0.82
N LYS A 143 -6.67 -15.70 0.30
CA LYS A 143 -7.33 -16.34 -0.86
C LYS A 143 -6.43 -16.37 -2.10
N ALA A 144 -5.66 -15.32 -2.34
CA ALA A 144 -4.70 -15.29 -3.44
C ALA A 144 -3.58 -16.32 -3.23
N MET A 145 -3.07 -16.46 -1.99
CA MET A 145 -2.08 -17.49 -1.63
C MET A 145 -2.65 -18.91 -1.70
N ASP A 146 -3.97 -19.10 -1.65
CA ASP A 146 -4.64 -20.40 -1.78
C ASP A 146 -5.11 -20.69 -3.22
N ALA A 147 -4.90 -19.75 -4.15
CA ALA A 147 -5.47 -19.86 -5.50
C ALA A 147 -4.76 -20.91 -6.37
N THR A 148 -3.51 -21.22 -6.06
CA THR A 148 -2.72 -22.22 -6.82
C THR A 148 -2.36 -23.41 -5.93
N GLU A 149 -2.82 -24.59 -6.33
CA GLU A 149 -2.49 -25.82 -5.60
C GLU A 149 -1.06 -26.32 -5.92
N ASN A 150 -0.31 -26.68 -4.87
CA ASN A 150 1.04 -27.26 -4.98
C ASN A 150 2.07 -26.37 -5.69
N GLN A 151 1.90 -25.05 -5.63
CA GLN A 151 2.85 -24.06 -6.14
C GLN A 151 3.17 -23.03 -5.04
N SER A 152 4.29 -22.36 -5.19
CA SER A 152 4.56 -21.13 -4.42
C SER A 152 3.87 -19.96 -5.08
N ASP A 153 3.46 -18.97 -4.28
CA ASP A 153 2.76 -17.80 -4.76
C ASP A 153 3.57 -16.53 -4.52
N PHE A 154 3.48 -15.61 -5.46
CA PHE A 154 3.88 -14.21 -5.30
C PHE A 154 2.62 -13.35 -5.25
N VAL A 155 2.36 -12.76 -4.09
CA VAL A 155 1.19 -11.90 -3.89
C VAL A 155 1.63 -10.47 -3.64
N TYR A 156 1.22 -9.56 -4.50
CA TYR A 156 1.46 -8.12 -4.38
C TYR A 156 0.20 -7.44 -3.83
N THR A 157 0.21 -7.11 -2.54
CA THR A 157 -0.93 -6.49 -1.86
C THR A 157 -0.70 -4.99 -1.69
N ILE A 158 -1.67 -4.16 -2.12
CA ILE A 158 -1.62 -2.71 -2.09
C ILE A 158 -2.72 -2.19 -1.18
N THR A 159 -2.36 -1.44 -0.13
CA THR A 159 -3.29 -0.77 0.79
C THR A 159 -3.77 0.57 0.24
N VAL A 160 -4.89 1.10 0.76
CA VAL A 160 -5.40 2.43 0.42
C VAL A 160 -5.97 3.18 1.62
N GLY A 161 -6.14 2.51 2.75
CA GLY A 161 -6.84 3.09 3.91
C GLY A 161 -6.18 4.33 4.50
N SER A 162 -4.86 4.45 4.42
CA SER A 162 -4.10 5.62 4.90
C SER A 162 -3.88 6.70 3.83
N HIS A 163 -4.43 6.54 2.62
CA HIS A 163 -4.33 7.54 1.56
C HIS A 163 -5.15 8.82 1.88
N GLY A 164 -4.67 10.01 1.44
CA GLY A 164 -5.47 11.25 1.48
C GLY A 164 -6.83 11.08 0.76
N ASP A 165 -7.84 11.89 1.03
CA ASP A 165 -7.85 13.24 1.60
C ASP A 165 -7.79 13.21 3.14
N TYR A 166 -7.02 14.12 3.74
CA TYR A 166 -6.93 14.32 5.18
C TYR A 166 -7.82 15.51 5.54
N PRO A 167 -8.97 15.26 6.23
CA PRO A 167 -9.92 16.32 6.56
C PRO A 167 -9.35 17.37 7.51
N THR A 168 -9.63 18.63 7.24
CA THR A 168 -9.32 19.76 8.13
C THR A 168 -10.30 19.89 9.27
N GLU A 169 -11.50 19.33 9.14
CA GLU A 169 -12.51 19.25 10.18
C GLU A 169 -12.31 17.99 11.02
N LYS A 170 -12.67 18.05 12.28
CA LYS A 170 -12.64 16.89 13.17
C LYS A 170 -13.78 15.93 12.82
N ILE A 171 -13.48 14.84 12.11
CA ILE A 171 -14.47 13.81 11.74
C ILE A 171 -14.39 12.53 12.59
N ILE A 172 -13.29 12.31 13.32
CA ILE A 172 -13.18 11.22 14.30
C ILE A 172 -13.50 11.81 15.68
N GLU A 173 -14.71 11.56 16.18
CA GLU A 173 -15.14 12.12 17.48
C GLU A 173 -14.34 11.53 18.65
N ASN A 174 -14.04 10.24 18.61
CA ASN A 174 -13.29 9.52 19.63
C ASN A 174 -12.12 8.79 18.95
N PRO A 175 -11.02 9.49 18.65
CA PRO A 175 -9.87 8.87 18.03
C PRO A 175 -9.23 7.86 18.99
N GLU A 176 -8.74 6.76 18.45
CA GLU A 176 -7.98 5.77 19.23
C GLU A 176 -6.67 6.39 19.72
N ILE A 177 -6.01 7.15 18.86
CA ILE A 177 -4.81 7.90 19.19
C ILE A 177 -5.10 9.40 19.06
N THR A 178 -4.95 10.12 20.17
CA THR A 178 -5.05 11.59 20.15
C THR A 178 -3.72 12.22 19.75
N VAL A 179 -3.80 13.28 18.94
CA VAL A 179 -2.62 13.99 18.43
C VAL A 179 -2.70 15.47 18.77
N THR A 180 -1.57 16.05 19.17
CA THR A 180 -1.40 17.49 19.44
C THR A 180 -0.06 17.97 18.90
N GLY A 181 0.14 19.29 18.84
CA GLY A 181 1.42 19.91 18.49
C GLY A 181 1.48 20.50 17.08
N ALA A 182 0.49 20.29 16.23
CA ALA A 182 0.43 20.94 14.93
C ALA A 182 0.17 22.46 15.05
N ALA A 183 0.44 23.21 13.99
CA ALA A 183 0.46 24.67 14.00
C ALA A 183 -0.93 25.33 14.29
N ASP A 184 -2.00 24.67 13.88
CA ASP A 184 -3.38 25.12 14.09
C ASP A 184 -4.35 23.93 14.19
N GLU A 185 -5.61 24.20 14.47
CA GLU A 185 -6.65 23.19 14.63
C GLU A 185 -6.87 22.36 13.36
N ALA A 186 -6.88 22.99 12.20
CA ALA A 186 -7.08 22.32 10.92
C ALA A 186 -5.95 21.33 10.62
N SER A 187 -4.71 21.76 10.77
CA SER A 187 -3.53 20.91 10.64
C SER A 187 -3.53 19.78 11.67
N ASN A 188 -3.93 20.09 12.92
CA ASN A 188 -3.99 19.07 13.98
C ASN A 188 -5.04 17.98 13.67
N ASN A 189 -6.20 18.37 13.11
CA ASN A 189 -7.23 17.42 12.68
C ASN A 189 -6.73 16.51 11.54
N GLN A 190 -5.98 17.06 10.57
CA GLN A 190 -5.37 16.29 9.49
C GLN A 190 -4.36 15.27 10.02
N TRP A 191 -3.49 15.67 10.96
CA TRP A 191 -2.52 14.78 11.58
C TRP A 191 -3.17 13.70 12.44
N GLU A 192 -4.19 14.06 13.25
CA GLU A 192 -4.92 13.09 14.07
C GLU A 192 -5.64 12.07 13.17
N TYR A 193 -6.24 12.52 12.06
CA TYR A 193 -6.83 11.63 11.07
C TYR A 193 -5.78 10.69 10.46
N TYR A 194 -4.67 11.23 9.95
CA TYR A 194 -3.59 10.43 9.34
C TYR A 194 -3.03 9.40 10.31
N VAL A 195 -2.71 9.81 11.53
CA VAL A 195 -2.15 8.92 12.56
C VAL A 195 -3.08 7.74 12.85
N ASN A 196 -4.39 7.99 12.97
CA ASN A 196 -5.36 6.91 13.17
C ASN A 196 -5.51 6.02 11.93
N MET A 197 -5.38 6.56 10.71
CA MET A 197 -5.41 5.75 9.48
C MET A 197 -4.15 4.90 9.32
N ILE A 198 -2.97 5.42 9.65
CA ILE A 198 -1.74 4.61 9.62
C ILE A 198 -1.74 3.54 10.71
N HIS A 199 -2.35 3.83 11.87
CA HIS A 199 -2.58 2.82 12.92
C HIS A 199 -3.47 1.67 12.41
N ASN A 200 -4.50 1.97 11.64
CA ASN A 200 -5.32 0.93 10.99
C ASN A 200 -4.51 0.10 9.98
N THR A 201 -3.57 0.71 9.27
CA THR A 201 -2.65 -0.01 8.38
C THR A 201 -1.69 -0.90 9.17
N ASP A 202 -1.18 -0.43 10.32
CA ASP A 202 -0.35 -1.24 11.23
C ASP A 202 -1.12 -2.46 11.78
N ASN A 203 -2.37 -2.27 12.16
CA ASN A 203 -3.27 -3.36 12.54
C ASN A 203 -3.53 -4.35 11.40
N PHE A 204 -3.64 -3.87 10.16
CA PHE A 204 -3.70 -4.75 8.97
C PHE A 204 -2.43 -5.59 8.86
N ILE A 205 -1.24 -5.00 9.02
CA ILE A 205 0.05 -5.71 8.97
C ILE A 205 0.10 -6.80 10.03
N ALA A 206 -0.27 -6.50 11.28
CA ALA A 206 -0.33 -7.48 12.37
C ALA A 206 -1.24 -8.67 12.02
N ASN A 207 -2.45 -8.38 11.55
CA ASN A 207 -3.43 -9.40 11.18
C ASN A 207 -2.99 -10.24 9.98
N LEU A 208 -2.30 -9.64 9.01
CA LEU A 208 -1.75 -10.37 7.86
C LEU A 208 -0.63 -11.32 8.29
N ILE A 209 0.29 -10.85 9.13
CA ILE A 209 1.37 -11.69 9.69
C ILE A 209 0.78 -12.87 10.47
N ASP A 210 -0.22 -12.64 11.30
CA ASP A 210 -0.91 -13.69 12.03
C ASP A 210 -1.61 -14.69 11.11
N ALA A 211 -2.23 -14.22 10.02
CA ALA A 211 -2.88 -15.08 9.05
C ALA A 211 -1.86 -15.95 8.30
N VAL A 212 -0.74 -15.37 7.89
CA VAL A 212 0.37 -16.08 7.23
C VAL A 212 0.99 -17.12 8.17
N ASN A 213 1.26 -16.76 9.43
CA ASN A 213 1.81 -17.67 10.42
C ASN A 213 0.89 -18.88 10.68
N ARG A 214 -0.44 -18.68 10.68
CA ARG A 214 -1.40 -19.79 10.84
C ARG A 214 -1.42 -20.77 9.66
N ARG A 215 -0.99 -20.35 8.48
CA ARG A 215 -0.84 -21.24 7.31
C ARG A 215 0.28 -22.25 7.52
N GLY A 216 1.34 -21.88 8.24
CA GLY A 216 2.48 -22.76 8.51
C GLY A 216 3.37 -23.04 7.29
N GLU A 217 3.30 -22.20 6.27
CA GLU A 217 4.14 -22.23 5.08
C GLU A 217 5.28 -21.21 5.18
N ASP A 218 6.45 -21.58 4.69
CA ASP A 218 7.58 -20.65 4.63
C ASP A 218 7.24 -19.45 3.75
N THR A 219 7.20 -18.27 4.37
CA THR A 219 6.76 -17.04 3.70
C THR A 219 7.75 -15.90 3.94
N ILE A 220 8.08 -15.17 2.89
CA ILE A 220 8.84 -13.92 2.95
C ILE A 220 7.85 -12.78 2.76
N ILE A 221 7.83 -11.83 3.70
CA ILE A 221 7.05 -10.59 3.59
C ILE A 221 8.02 -9.44 3.36
N VAL A 222 7.80 -8.68 2.29
CA VAL A 222 8.52 -7.41 2.01
C VAL A 222 7.51 -6.28 2.04
N MET A 223 7.76 -5.28 2.88
CA MET A 223 6.88 -4.11 3.01
C MET A 223 7.65 -2.84 2.70
N PHE A 224 7.01 -1.88 2.06
CA PHE A 224 7.58 -0.56 1.78
C PHE A 224 6.47 0.48 1.65
N GLY A 225 6.81 1.75 1.99
CA GLY A 225 5.96 2.90 1.68
C GLY A 225 6.16 3.34 0.24
N ASP A 226 5.10 3.81 -0.40
CA ASP A 226 5.11 4.21 -1.82
C ASP A 226 5.37 5.71 -2.02
N HIS A 227 4.94 6.55 -1.08
CA HIS A 227 5.20 8.01 -1.06
C HIS A 227 4.86 8.63 0.30
N LEU A 228 5.33 9.85 0.53
CA LEU A 228 4.94 10.66 1.70
C LEU A 228 3.49 11.16 1.56
N PRO A 229 2.80 11.42 2.69
CA PRO A 229 1.49 12.07 2.67
C PRO A 229 1.59 13.55 2.25
N THR A 230 0.51 14.08 1.66
CA THR A 230 0.40 15.50 1.28
C THR A 230 0.02 16.38 2.47
N MET A 231 0.96 16.63 3.38
CA MET A 231 0.74 17.45 4.58
C MET A 231 1.88 18.47 4.82
N GLY A 232 2.51 18.96 3.75
CA GLY A 232 3.58 19.96 3.85
C GLY A 232 4.89 19.44 4.42
N LEU A 233 5.19 18.18 4.21
CA LEU A 233 6.45 17.52 4.61
C LEU A 233 7.46 17.44 3.45
N GLU A 234 7.23 18.22 2.40
CA GLU A 234 7.94 18.13 1.13
C GLU A 234 9.24 18.96 1.10
N ASP A 235 9.59 19.64 2.19
CA ASP A 235 10.75 20.55 2.31
C ASP A 235 11.92 19.89 3.05
#